data_d6b026f04d881485ba78cf5217589dec
#
_entry.id   d6b026f04d881485ba78cf5217589dec
#
_cell.length_a   1.000
_cell.length_b   1.000
_cell.length_c   1.000
_cell.angle_alpha   90.00
_cell.angle_beta   90.00
_cell.angle_gamma   90.00
#
_symmetry.space_group_name_H-M   'P 1'
#
loop_
_entity.id
_entity.type
_entity.pdbx_description
1 polymer ?
#
loop_
_entity_poly.entity_id
_entity_poly.type
_entity_poly.pdbx_seq_one_letter_code
_entity_poly.pdbx_strand_id
1 'polypeptide(L)'
;MQIAQRSVPLHHYLKQPRRLVHALMNPSQVDQLSRDTFRFRLRGFQFLMLNIRPVVDLQIDASKDHVLRVRSVGCKIQGNDFVNKQFALKLTGILRLTERTDYTQLTGNVKLDIAVGLPPMLQLTPYSILETTGNQILKGVLMTIKQRLMRQLAADYECWSEQQPALVTSDFALGTQS
;
A
#
# COMPACT_ATOMS: atom_id res chain seq x y z
N MET A 1 -9.99 9.84 -4.80
CA MET A 1 -10.57 8.85 -5.74
C MET A 1 -12.00 8.56 -5.31
N GLN A 2 -12.92 8.47 -6.25
CA GLN A 2 -14.30 8.06 -5.99
C GLN A 2 -14.50 6.65 -6.52
N ILE A 3 -15.17 5.81 -5.73
CA ILE A 3 -15.52 4.43 -6.09
C ILE A 3 -17.03 4.30 -5.95
N ALA A 4 -17.69 3.84 -7.00
CA ALA A 4 -19.14 3.63 -7.01
C ALA A 4 -19.54 2.65 -5.90
N GLN A 5 -20.65 2.93 -5.22
CA GLN A 5 -21.19 2.06 -4.19
C GLN A 5 -21.72 0.77 -4.81
N ARG A 6 -21.49 -0.36 -4.16
CA ARG A 6 -21.97 -1.68 -4.56
C ARG A 6 -22.84 -2.27 -3.46
N SER A 7 -23.37 -3.47 -3.68
CA SER A 7 -24.21 -4.18 -2.72
C SER A 7 -23.55 -4.39 -1.35
N VAL A 8 -22.21 -4.53 -1.32
CA VAL A 8 -21.43 -4.62 -0.08
C VAL A 8 -20.55 -3.40 0.05
N PRO A 9 -20.61 -2.65 1.16
CA PRO A 9 -19.81 -1.43 1.35
C PRO A 9 -18.29 -1.66 1.25
N LEU A 10 -17.57 -0.66 0.69
CA LEU A 10 -16.13 -0.74 0.45
C LEU A 10 -15.31 -0.98 1.72
N HIS A 11 -15.77 -0.52 2.87
CA HIS A 11 -15.05 -0.73 4.15
C HIS A 11 -14.95 -2.22 4.52
N HIS A 12 -15.92 -3.06 4.16
CA HIS A 12 -15.84 -4.51 4.35
C HIS A 12 -14.73 -5.16 3.52
N TYR A 13 -14.56 -4.69 2.28
CA TYR A 13 -13.46 -5.11 1.42
C TYR A 13 -12.10 -4.73 2.02
N LEU A 14 -11.95 -3.49 2.51
CA LEU A 14 -10.71 -2.99 3.07
C LEU A 14 -10.33 -3.63 4.41
N LYS A 15 -11.26 -4.25 5.12
CA LYS A 15 -10.98 -5.10 6.30
C LYS A 15 -10.26 -6.41 5.96
N GLN A 16 -10.00 -6.67 4.68
CA GLN A 16 -9.27 -7.85 4.21
C GLN A 16 -7.87 -7.45 3.69
N PRO A 17 -6.86 -7.24 4.56
CA PRO A 17 -5.55 -6.72 4.16
C PRO A 17 -4.86 -7.58 3.09
N ARG A 18 -5.00 -8.91 3.20
CA ARG A 18 -4.44 -9.85 2.24
C ARG A 18 -4.97 -9.61 0.82
N ARG A 19 -6.28 -9.40 0.69
CA ARG A 19 -6.91 -9.15 -0.61
C ARG A 19 -6.44 -7.83 -1.20
N LEU A 20 -6.45 -6.78 -0.39
CA LEU A 20 -5.93 -5.47 -0.77
C LEU A 20 -4.50 -5.55 -1.29
N VAL A 21 -3.63 -6.27 -0.59
CA VAL A 21 -2.23 -6.44 -0.97
C VAL A 21 -2.10 -7.18 -2.31
N HIS A 22 -2.86 -8.24 -2.51
CA HIS A 22 -2.84 -9.01 -3.75
C HIS A 22 -3.41 -8.23 -4.94
N ALA A 23 -4.39 -7.35 -4.70
CA ALA A 23 -4.88 -6.44 -5.74
C ALA A 23 -3.82 -5.40 -6.17
N LEU A 24 -2.94 -4.98 -5.24
CA LEU A 24 -1.96 -3.93 -5.50
C LEU A 24 -0.61 -4.43 -6.02
N MET A 25 -0.25 -5.67 -5.73
CA MET A 25 1.07 -6.23 -6.02
C MET A 25 0.95 -7.61 -6.65
N ASN A 26 1.94 -7.97 -7.47
CA ASN A 26 2.04 -9.33 -7.98
C ASN A 26 2.22 -10.29 -6.79
N PRO A 27 1.39 -11.35 -6.66
CA PRO A 27 1.49 -12.31 -5.56
C PRO A 27 2.88 -12.92 -5.38
N SER A 28 3.65 -13.10 -6.46
CA SER A 28 5.03 -13.63 -6.41
C SER A 28 6.03 -12.68 -5.71
N GLN A 29 5.65 -11.43 -5.52
CA GLN A 29 6.48 -10.39 -4.89
C GLN A 29 6.08 -10.10 -3.44
N VAL A 30 5.12 -10.85 -2.90
CA VAL A 30 4.58 -10.62 -1.56
C VAL A 30 4.56 -11.92 -0.77
N ASP A 31 5.10 -11.89 0.45
CA ASP A 31 4.92 -12.94 1.46
C ASP A 31 4.09 -12.38 2.60
N GLN A 32 3.12 -13.15 3.08
CA GLN A 32 2.41 -12.84 4.31
C GLN A 32 3.22 -13.35 5.50
N LEU A 33 3.67 -12.45 6.37
CA LEU A 33 4.44 -12.79 7.57
C LEU A 33 3.54 -13.02 8.79
N SER A 34 2.45 -12.26 8.88
CA SER A 34 1.42 -12.43 9.91
C SER A 34 0.05 -12.02 9.36
N ARG A 35 -0.97 -11.97 10.22
CA ARG A 35 -2.33 -11.58 9.81
C ARG A 35 -2.39 -10.21 9.13
N ASP A 36 -1.56 -9.29 9.57
CA ASP A 36 -1.56 -7.87 9.17
C ASP A 36 -0.21 -7.39 8.62
N THR A 37 0.80 -8.25 8.57
CA THR A 37 2.16 -7.89 8.15
C THR A 37 2.56 -8.65 6.90
N PHE A 38 3.03 -7.92 5.90
CA PHE A 38 3.39 -8.44 4.60
C PHE A 38 4.78 -7.97 4.20
N ARG A 39 5.56 -8.89 3.62
CA ARG A 39 6.87 -8.61 3.04
C ARG A 39 6.74 -8.36 1.55
N PHE A 40 7.20 -7.20 1.13
CA PHE A 40 7.21 -6.79 -0.28
C PHE A 40 8.63 -6.86 -0.82
N ARG A 41 8.84 -7.67 -1.87
CA ARG A 41 10.06 -7.68 -2.66
C ARG A 41 9.86 -6.72 -3.81
N LEU A 42 10.37 -5.50 -3.66
CA LEU A 42 10.21 -4.49 -4.69
C LEU A 42 11.13 -4.78 -5.89
N ARG A 43 10.71 -4.34 -7.07
CA ARG A 43 11.53 -4.44 -8.25
C ARG A 43 12.84 -3.69 -8.02
N GLY A 44 13.97 -4.35 -8.32
CA GLY A 44 15.28 -3.72 -8.26
C GLY A 44 15.37 -2.55 -9.23
N PHE A 45 16.15 -1.56 -8.85
CA PHE A 45 16.46 -0.40 -9.68
C PHE A 45 17.93 -0.01 -9.51
N GLN A 46 18.44 0.76 -10.47
CA GLN A 46 19.78 1.30 -10.39
C GLN A 46 19.73 2.72 -9.83
N PHE A 47 20.52 2.94 -8.77
CA PHE A 47 20.78 4.25 -8.20
C PHE A 47 22.24 4.61 -8.45
N LEU A 48 22.50 5.48 -9.42
CA LEU A 48 23.85 5.73 -9.97
C LEU A 48 24.53 4.42 -10.38
N MET A 49 25.57 4.01 -9.68
CA MET A 49 26.30 2.76 -9.95
C MET A 49 25.87 1.59 -9.03
N LEU A 50 24.87 1.80 -8.17
CA LEU A 50 24.39 0.79 -7.22
C LEU A 50 23.13 0.10 -7.71
N ASN A 51 23.12 -1.24 -7.67
CA ASN A 51 21.90 -2.02 -7.83
C ASN A 51 21.21 -2.15 -6.50
N ILE A 52 20.01 -1.60 -6.39
CA ILE A 52 19.21 -1.58 -5.16
C ILE A 52 18.01 -2.51 -5.33
N ARG A 53 17.91 -3.51 -4.45
CA ARG A 53 16.77 -4.45 -4.39
C ARG A 53 16.12 -4.36 -3.02
N PRO A 54 15.14 -3.47 -2.85
CA PRO A 54 14.52 -3.27 -1.55
C PRO A 54 13.57 -4.41 -1.21
N VAL A 55 13.60 -4.81 0.05
CA VAL A 55 12.59 -5.66 0.68
C VAL A 55 12.05 -4.90 1.88
N VAL A 56 10.74 -4.70 1.92
CA VAL A 56 10.08 -3.88 2.94
C VAL A 56 8.97 -4.68 3.59
N ASP A 57 8.97 -4.72 4.91
CA ASP A 57 7.89 -5.32 5.69
C ASP A 57 6.92 -4.21 6.10
N LEU A 58 5.67 -4.31 5.67
CA LEU A 58 4.61 -3.35 5.96
C LEU A 58 3.55 -4.01 6.83
N GLN A 59 3.16 -3.32 7.88
CA GLN A 59 1.99 -3.63 8.67
C GLN A 59 0.81 -2.80 8.18
N ILE A 60 -0.33 -3.47 7.97
CA ILE A 60 -1.57 -2.88 7.47
C ILE A 60 -2.65 -3.04 8.55
N ASP A 61 -3.05 -1.94 9.14
CA ASP A 61 -4.10 -1.89 10.17
C ASP A 61 -5.40 -1.36 9.57
N ALA A 62 -6.39 -2.24 9.46
CA ALA A 62 -7.75 -1.96 9.02
C ALA A 62 -8.77 -2.15 10.16
N SER A 63 -8.32 -2.12 11.41
CA SER A 63 -9.15 -2.38 12.60
C SER A 63 -10.19 -1.30 12.87
N LYS A 64 -9.91 -0.05 12.46
CA LYS A 64 -10.83 1.07 12.59
C LYS A 64 -11.67 1.22 11.35
N ASP A 65 -12.98 1.36 11.52
CA ASP A 65 -13.88 1.60 10.41
C ASP A 65 -13.48 2.88 9.66
N HIS A 66 -13.60 2.81 8.33
CA HIS A 66 -13.32 3.92 7.43
C HIS A 66 -11.86 4.44 7.44
N VAL A 67 -10.92 3.76 8.13
CA VAL A 67 -9.50 4.16 8.14
C VAL A 67 -8.59 2.95 8.00
N LEU A 68 -7.79 2.95 6.95
CA LEU A 68 -6.69 2.02 6.76
C LEU A 68 -5.37 2.73 7.07
N ARG A 69 -4.54 2.12 7.90
CA ARG A 69 -3.18 2.59 8.19
C ARG A 69 -2.15 1.60 7.70
N VAL A 70 -1.06 2.14 7.17
CA VAL A 70 0.09 1.34 6.71
C VAL A 70 1.34 1.92 7.34
N ARG A 71 2.22 1.06 7.85
CA ARG A 71 3.54 1.46 8.35
C ARG A 71 4.59 0.43 8.01
N SER A 72 5.82 0.87 7.76
CA SER A 72 6.96 -0.04 7.67
C SER A 72 7.36 -0.53 9.07
N VAL A 73 7.62 -1.83 9.17
CA VAL A 73 8.09 -2.49 10.41
C VAL A 73 9.44 -3.17 10.22
N GLY A 74 9.93 -3.25 8.98
CA GLY A 74 11.24 -3.74 8.64
C GLY A 74 11.61 -3.37 7.21
N CYS A 75 12.91 -3.26 6.95
CA CYS A 75 13.43 -3.06 5.60
C CYS A 75 14.83 -3.63 5.48
N LYS A 76 15.18 -4.05 4.26
CA LYS A 76 16.54 -4.45 3.89
C LYS A 76 16.81 -4.23 2.41
N ILE A 77 18.08 -4.08 2.07
CA ILE A 77 18.56 -4.07 0.69
C ILE A 77 19.26 -5.40 0.43
N GLN A 78 18.84 -6.10 -0.61
CA GLN A 78 19.46 -7.35 -1.04
C GLN A 78 20.59 -7.08 -2.03
N GLY A 79 21.67 -7.90 -1.92
CA GLY A 79 22.78 -7.89 -2.87
C GLY A 79 23.82 -6.80 -2.65
N ASN A 80 23.71 -6.02 -1.55
CA ASN A 80 24.73 -5.05 -1.16
C ASN A 80 24.74 -4.87 0.36
N ASP A 81 25.63 -5.58 1.04
CA ASP A 81 25.72 -5.58 2.51
C ASP A 81 26.13 -4.23 3.09
N PHE A 82 26.97 -3.47 2.40
CA PHE A 82 27.38 -2.14 2.84
C PHE A 82 26.18 -1.20 2.91
N VAL A 83 25.42 -1.11 1.80
CA VAL A 83 24.20 -0.29 1.73
C VAL A 83 23.17 -0.79 2.73
N ASN A 84 22.99 -2.11 2.84
CA ASN A 84 22.00 -2.70 3.74
C ASN A 84 22.22 -2.34 5.21
N LYS A 85 23.48 -2.32 5.68
CA LYS A 85 23.82 -1.96 7.07
C LYS A 85 23.50 -0.50 7.40
N GLN A 86 23.45 0.36 6.43
CA GLN A 86 23.25 1.80 6.57
C GLN A 86 21.96 2.29 5.90
N PHE A 87 21.03 1.36 5.63
CA PHE A 87 19.76 1.67 5.02
C PHE A 87 18.65 1.69 6.06
N ALA A 88 17.88 2.75 6.06
CA ALA A 88 16.65 2.84 6.84
C ALA A 88 15.52 3.39 5.97
N LEU A 89 14.35 2.78 6.10
CA LEU A 89 13.13 3.21 5.43
C LEU A 89 12.02 3.34 6.45
N LYS A 90 11.39 4.51 6.48
CA LYS A 90 10.20 4.77 7.28
C LYS A 90 9.07 5.18 6.36
N LEU A 91 8.07 4.31 6.24
CA LEU A 91 6.85 4.58 5.50
C LEU A 91 5.69 4.63 6.48
N THR A 92 4.87 5.67 6.37
CA THR A 92 3.59 5.77 7.05
C THR A 92 2.53 6.23 6.04
N GLY A 93 1.39 5.56 6.05
CA GLY A 93 0.28 5.87 5.16
C GLY A 93 -1.05 5.80 5.88
N ILE A 94 -1.98 6.66 5.49
CA ILE A 94 -3.35 6.67 5.96
C ILE A 94 -4.26 6.79 4.75
N LEU A 95 -5.25 5.91 4.66
CA LEU A 95 -6.34 5.98 3.72
C LEU A 95 -7.65 6.12 4.50
N ARG A 96 -8.42 7.15 4.19
CA ARG A 96 -9.74 7.42 4.79
C ARG A 96 -10.83 7.22 3.77
N LEU A 97 -11.91 6.61 4.22
CA LEU A 97 -13.14 6.43 3.46
C LEU A 97 -14.17 7.42 3.96
N THR A 98 -14.83 8.09 3.03
CA THR A 98 -16.00 8.92 3.30
C THR A 98 -17.13 8.40 2.43
N GLU A 99 -18.11 7.74 3.05
CA GLU A 99 -19.26 7.20 2.34
C GLU A 99 -20.23 8.32 1.95
N ARG A 100 -20.74 8.24 0.73
CA ARG A 100 -21.78 9.09 0.16
C ARG A 100 -22.88 8.19 -0.40
N THR A 101 -23.99 8.76 -0.78
CA THR A 101 -25.16 8.00 -1.27
C THR A 101 -24.79 7.09 -2.46
N ASP A 102 -24.04 7.60 -3.43
CA ASP A 102 -23.78 6.89 -4.69
C ASP A 102 -22.33 6.39 -4.84
N TYR A 103 -21.42 6.86 -3.97
CA TYR A 103 -20.00 6.54 -4.05
C TYR A 103 -19.32 6.64 -2.69
N THR A 104 -18.21 5.96 -2.54
CA THR A 104 -17.27 6.16 -1.44
C THR A 104 -16.08 6.97 -1.92
N GLN A 105 -15.79 8.06 -1.24
CA GLN A 105 -14.60 8.87 -1.49
C GLN A 105 -13.42 8.33 -0.69
N LEU A 106 -12.32 8.02 -1.40
CA LEU A 106 -11.05 7.64 -0.81
C LEU A 106 -10.10 8.82 -0.82
N THR A 107 -9.58 9.17 0.36
CA THR A 107 -8.56 10.20 0.55
C THR A 107 -7.38 9.59 1.27
N GLY A 108 -6.18 9.70 0.71
CA GLY A 108 -4.99 9.10 1.29
C GLY A 108 -3.79 10.04 1.32
N ASN A 109 -2.93 9.81 2.30
CA ASN A 109 -1.64 10.46 2.43
C ASN A 109 -0.59 9.39 2.76
N VAL A 110 0.59 9.51 2.13
CA VAL A 110 1.75 8.63 2.38
C VAL A 110 2.96 9.51 2.59
N LYS A 111 3.71 9.22 3.66
CA LYS A 111 5.03 9.78 3.93
C LYS A 111 6.06 8.68 3.84
N LEU A 112 7.13 8.94 3.10
CA LEU A 112 8.25 8.02 2.90
C LEU A 112 9.55 8.76 3.15
N ASP A 113 10.26 8.35 4.20
CA ASP A 113 11.59 8.85 4.55
C ASP A 113 12.60 7.71 4.32
N ILE A 114 13.70 8.00 3.64
CA ILE A 114 14.78 7.05 3.40
C ILE A 114 16.09 7.68 3.84
N ALA A 115 16.86 6.93 4.62
CA ALA A 115 18.25 7.21 4.91
C ALA A 115 19.12 6.09 4.32
N VAL A 116 20.21 6.46 3.67
CA VAL A 116 21.17 5.52 3.08
C VAL A 116 22.59 6.02 3.31
N GLY A 117 23.44 5.16 3.83
CA GLY A 117 24.87 5.44 3.91
C GLY A 117 25.51 5.33 2.53
N LEU A 118 26.32 6.31 2.19
CA LEU A 118 26.99 6.37 0.89
C LEU A 118 28.25 5.51 0.89
N PRO A 119 28.36 4.54 -0.04
CA PRO A 119 29.60 3.83 -0.27
C PRO A 119 30.74 4.81 -0.64
N PRO A 120 32.01 4.47 -0.35
CA PRO A 120 33.15 5.34 -0.65
C PRO A 120 33.21 5.87 -2.07
N MET A 121 32.78 5.05 -3.03
CA MET A 121 32.73 5.42 -4.46
C MET A 121 31.75 6.56 -4.78
N LEU A 122 30.77 6.81 -3.93
CA LEU A 122 29.80 7.90 -4.11
C LEU A 122 30.11 9.14 -3.26
N GLN A 123 31.12 9.11 -2.40
CA GLN A 123 31.48 10.23 -1.54
C GLN A 123 31.95 11.47 -2.31
N LEU A 124 32.46 11.28 -3.53
CA LEU A 124 32.87 12.38 -4.43
C LEU A 124 31.70 12.94 -5.24
N THR A 125 30.53 12.29 -5.20
CA THR A 125 29.34 12.80 -5.91
C THR A 125 28.73 13.93 -5.12
N PRO A 126 28.46 15.09 -5.75
CA PRO A 126 27.81 16.22 -5.08
C PRO A 126 26.48 15.81 -4.45
N TYR A 127 26.26 16.23 -3.20
CA TYR A 127 25.05 15.87 -2.44
C TYR A 127 23.75 16.25 -3.18
N SER A 128 23.73 17.36 -3.88
CA SER A 128 22.57 17.81 -4.68
C SER A 128 22.19 16.81 -5.78
N ILE A 129 23.16 16.15 -6.40
CA ILE A 129 22.90 15.09 -7.41
C ILE A 129 22.33 13.86 -6.74
N LEU A 130 22.89 13.43 -5.61
CA LEU A 130 22.41 12.30 -4.84
C LEU A 130 20.95 12.50 -4.40
N GLU A 131 20.67 13.65 -3.82
CA GLU A 131 19.34 14.01 -3.32
C GLU A 131 18.33 14.11 -4.46
N THR A 132 18.65 14.82 -5.54
CA THR A 132 17.76 14.98 -6.69
C THR A 132 17.42 13.63 -7.33
N THR A 133 18.45 12.79 -7.58
CA THR A 133 18.26 11.46 -8.18
C THR A 133 17.43 10.55 -7.24
N GLY A 134 17.75 10.54 -5.96
CA GLY A 134 17.01 9.78 -4.95
C GLY A 134 15.54 10.19 -4.89
N ASN A 135 15.26 11.48 -4.79
CA ASN A 135 13.91 12.01 -4.73
C ASN A 135 13.09 11.72 -5.99
N GLN A 136 13.70 11.75 -7.18
CA GLN A 136 13.04 11.37 -8.43
C GLN A 136 12.63 9.90 -8.44
N ILE A 137 13.50 9.00 -7.98
CA ILE A 137 13.19 7.57 -7.87
C ILE A 137 12.03 7.35 -6.90
N LEU A 138 12.09 7.95 -5.70
CA LEU A 138 11.03 7.82 -4.69
C LEU A 138 9.69 8.34 -5.19
N LYS A 139 9.69 9.50 -5.85
CA LYS A 139 8.49 10.07 -6.47
C LYS A 139 7.91 9.13 -7.52
N GLY A 140 8.74 8.52 -8.36
CA GLY A 140 8.32 7.54 -9.36
C GLY A 140 7.69 6.29 -8.75
N VAL A 141 8.30 5.76 -7.68
CA VAL A 141 7.77 4.60 -6.93
C VAL A 141 6.40 4.93 -6.33
N LEU A 142 6.28 6.05 -5.61
CA LEU A 142 5.02 6.47 -4.99
C LEU A 142 3.92 6.72 -6.03
N MET A 143 4.25 7.32 -7.17
CA MET A 143 3.31 7.55 -8.27
C MET A 143 2.80 6.23 -8.85
N THR A 144 3.70 5.24 -9.04
CA THR A 144 3.34 3.91 -9.52
C THR A 144 2.39 3.20 -8.55
N ILE A 145 2.67 3.27 -7.24
CA ILE A 145 1.80 2.69 -6.21
C ILE A 145 0.43 3.38 -6.23
N LYS A 146 0.39 4.71 -6.29
CA LYS A 146 -0.86 5.48 -6.38
C LYS A 146 -1.69 5.07 -7.60
N GLN A 147 -1.09 4.98 -8.78
CA GLN A 147 -1.78 4.59 -10.02
C GLN A 147 -2.33 3.17 -9.94
N ARG A 148 -1.57 2.22 -9.38
CA ARG A 148 -2.04 0.85 -9.17
C ARG A 148 -3.20 0.81 -8.18
N LEU A 149 -3.08 1.51 -7.05
CA LEU A 149 -4.16 1.62 -6.07
C LEU A 149 -5.45 2.11 -6.72
N MET A 150 -5.37 3.19 -7.51
CA MET A 150 -6.53 3.79 -8.16
C MET A 150 -7.21 2.87 -9.19
N ARG A 151 -6.43 2.07 -9.92
CA ARG A 151 -6.98 1.21 -10.97
C ARG A 151 -7.42 -0.15 -10.45
N GLN A 152 -6.55 -0.81 -9.69
CA GLN A 152 -6.76 -2.21 -9.30
C GLN A 152 -7.69 -2.35 -8.11
N LEU A 153 -7.64 -1.41 -7.16
CA LEU A 153 -8.55 -1.44 -6.01
C LEU A 153 -10.02 -1.35 -6.47
N ALA A 154 -10.33 -0.44 -7.38
CA ALA A 154 -11.70 -0.29 -7.88
C ALA A 154 -12.18 -1.55 -8.60
N ALA A 155 -11.35 -2.09 -9.52
CA ALA A 155 -11.68 -3.28 -10.29
C ALA A 155 -11.81 -4.55 -9.40
N ASP A 156 -10.89 -4.75 -8.44
CA ASP A 156 -10.96 -5.91 -7.55
C ASP A 156 -12.13 -5.81 -6.57
N TYR A 157 -12.45 -4.61 -6.09
CA TYR A 157 -13.64 -4.40 -5.25
C TYR A 157 -14.94 -4.68 -6.00
N GLU A 158 -15.05 -4.26 -7.25
CA GLU A 158 -16.20 -4.55 -8.10
C GLU A 158 -16.40 -6.06 -8.27
N CYS A 159 -15.38 -6.77 -8.73
CA CYS A 159 -15.37 -8.22 -8.86
C CYS A 159 -15.70 -8.94 -7.54
N TRP A 160 -15.15 -8.46 -6.44
CA TRP A 160 -15.40 -9.03 -5.12
C TRP A 160 -16.84 -8.82 -4.67
N SER A 161 -17.39 -7.62 -4.86
CA SER A 161 -18.77 -7.30 -4.44
C SER A 161 -19.82 -8.13 -5.19
N GLU A 162 -19.57 -8.46 -6.45
CA GLU A 162 -20.43 -9.33 -7.27
C GLU A 162 -20.44 -10.79 -6.78
N GLN A 163 -19.35 -11.24 -6.17
CA GLN A 163 -19.22 -12.59 -5.63
C GLN A 163 -19.83 -12.76 -4.22
N GLN A 164 -20.20 -11.64 -3.57
CA GLN A 164 -20.82 -11.70 -2.26
C GLN A 164 -22.34 -11.89 -2.43
N PRO A 165 -22.98 -12.81 -1.71
CA PRO A 165 -24.42 -12.85 -1.64
C PRO A 165 -24.91 -11.49 -1.13
N ALA A 166 -25.91 -10.92 -1.78
CA ALA A 166 -26.53 -9.69 -1.33
C ALA A 166 -26.89 -9.86 0.16
N LEU A 167 -26.37 -8.97 1.01
CA LEU A 167 -26.85 -8.90 2.39
C LEU A 167 -28.32 -8.49 2.32
N VAL A 168 -29.21 -9.47 2.31
CA VAL A 168 -30.62 -9.26 2.37
C VAL A 168 -30.84 -8.59 3.72
N THR A 169 -31.23 -7.31 3.67
CA THR A 169 -31.78 -6.57 4.80
C THR A 169 -33.11 -7.24 5.19
N SER A 170 -33.01 -8.32 5.95
CA SER A 170 -34.15 -8.99 6.60
C SER A 170 -34.41 -8.31 7.96
N ASP A 171 -34.79 -7.02 7.92
CA ASP A 171 -35.29 -6.33 9.09
C ASP A 171 -36.46 -5.40 8.71
N PHE A 172 -37.43 -5.95 7.94
CA PHE A 172 -38.73 -5.29 7.81
C PHE A 172 -39.83 -6.30 7.51
N ALA A 173 -40.08 -7.23 8.44
CA ALA A 173 -41.36 -7.93 8.44
C ALA A 173 -41.54 -8.69 9.76
N LEU A 174 -41.90 -7.98 10.86
CA LEU A 174 -42.67 -8.54 11.94
C LEU A 174 -43.25 -7.39 12.76
N GLY A 175 -44.40 -6.96 12.39
CA GLY A 175 -45.12 -5.95 13.19
C GLY A 175 -46.43 -5.51 12.57
N THR A 176 -47.30 -6.45 12.19
CA THR A 176 -48.73 -6.15 12.11
C THR A 176 -49.50 -7.46 12.17
N GLN A 177 -49.93 -7.83 13.35
CA GLN A 177 -51.22 -8.51 13.55
C GLN A 177 -51.65 -8.44 15.01
N SER A 178 -52.75 -7.79 15.18
CA SER A 178 -53.79 -7.84 16.20
C SER A 178 -53.76 -6.77 17.27
#